data_31efd51edca4c11e3772b58c6bcc841d
#
_entry.id   31efd51edca4c11e3772b58c6bcc841d
#
_cell.length_a   1.000
_cell.length_b   1.000
_cell.length_c   1.000
_cell.angle_alpha   90.00
_cell.angle_beta   90.00
_cell.angle_gamma   90.00
#
_symmetry.space_group_name_H-M   'P 1'
#
loop_
_entity.id
_entity.type
_entity.pdbx_description
1 polymer ?
#
loop_
_entity_poly.entity_id
_entity_poly.type
_entity_poly.pdbx_seq_one_letter_code
_entity_poly.pdbx_strand_id
1 'polypeptide(L)'
;MANYYQPEIETMPYEDLRKLQNERFMKQVRHVWDNVPYYRQKMEEKGVTIDDIHSLDDMHKLPFLSKADLRDAYPYGLMGVPKSECVRIHSTSGTTGKRVVAFYTQHDVDLWEDCCARAIVAAGGTKEDVLHVAYGYGLFTGGMGLHGGGHKAGCLTLPMSSGNTDRQLQFMEDLGSTILCCTPSYALYLAESIKERGLEDKIHLKAGIFGAEAWSEDMRRDIEAKLGIKAYDIFGLTEISGPGVAFECEAQHGMHINEDHFIAEIIDPETGEVLPEGTKGELVFTSLTKEAFPLLRYRTRDICVLTREKCSCGRTFIKMAKPMGRSDDMLIIRGVNVFPSQIETVLIQQGYAANYQIIVDRVNNTDTFEILVEMNPEMFSDSLAKITSAEKELVSELKSMLGIAAKVKLVAPKSITRSEGKAVRVIDKRKI
;
A
#
# COMPACT_ATOMS: atom_id res chain seq x y z
N MET A 1 22.00 3.68 -15.22
CA MET A 1 20.94 4.12 -16.16
C MET A 1 19.61 3.61 -15.61
N ALA A 2 18.55 4.39 -15.71
CA ALA A 2 17.23 3.93 -15.31
C ALA A 2 16.77 2.72 -16.12
N ASN A 3 16.11 1.78 -15.47
CA ASN A 3 15.58 0.57 -16.11
C ASN A 3 14.08 0.75 -16.36
N TYR A 4 13.63 0.50 -17.58
CA TYR A 4 12.23 0.56 -17.96
C TYR A 4 11.77 -0.79 -18.51
N TYR A 5 10.55 -1.17 -18.17
CA TYR A 5 9.88 -2.33 -18.77
C TYR A 5 9.20 -1.94 -20.09
N GLN A 6 8.54 -0.78 -20.11
CA GLN A 6 7.85 -0.22 -21.29
C GLN A 6 8.28 1.24 -21.49
N PRO A 7 9.49 1.49 -22.03
CA PRO A 7 10.09 2.83 -22.09
C PRO A 7 9.21 3.85 -22.82
N GLU A 8 8.50 3.46 -23.88
CA GLU A 8 7.64 4.35 -24.65
C GLU A 8 6.47 4.90 -23.82
N ILE A 9 5.98 4.12 -22.86
CA ILE A 9 4.89 4.50 -21.97
C ILE A 9 5.44 5.23 -20.73
N GLU A 10 6.45 4.66 -20.09
CA GLU A 10 6.99 5.16 -18.82
C GLU A 10 7.67 6.54 -18.97
N THR A 11 8.12 6.88 -20.17
CA THR A 11 8.76 8.18 -20.48
C THR A 11 7.94 9.03 -21.49
N MET A 12 6.68 8.68 -21.71
CA MET A 12 5.79 9.38 -22.64
C MET A 12 5.65 10.86 -22.23
N PRO A 13 5.78 11.81 -23.17
CA PRO A 13 5.54 13.21 -22.88
C PRO A 13 4.14 13.43 -22.29
N TYR A 14 4.02 14.33 -21.32
CA TYR A 14 2.74 14.56 -20.60
C TYR A 14 1.57 14.89 -21.53
N GLU A 15 1.81 15.68 -22.57
CA GLU A 15 0.79 16.03 -23.58
C GLU A 15 0.20 14.78 -24.28
N ASP A 16 1.05 13.81 -24.60
CA ASP A 16 0.63 12.59 -25.26
C ASP A 16 -0.01 11.61 -24.27
N LEU A 17 0.53 11.54 -23.05
CA LEU A 17 -0.10 10.80 -21.96
C LEU A 17 -1.52 11.32 -21.67
N ARG A 18 -1.71 12.63 -21.68
CA ARG A 18 -3.01 13.27 -21.46
C ARG A 18 -4.03 12.93 -22.54
N LYS A 19 -3.59 12.86 -23.82
CA LYS A 19 -4.43 12.41 -24.94
C LYS A 19 -4.84 10.94 -24.76
N LEU A 20 -3.87 10.09 -24.41
CA LEU A 20 -4.13 8.66 -24.14
C LEU A 20 -5.11 8.48 -22.96
N GLN A 21 -4.91 9.21 -21.88
CA GLN A 21 -5.82 9.21 -20.73
C GLN A 21 -7.24 9.64 -21.13
N ASN A 22 -7.37 10.69 -21.93
CA ASN A 22 -8.67 11.17 -22.39
C ASN A 22 -9.41 10.11 -23.24
N GLU A 23 -8.72 9.49 -24.19
CA GLU A 23 -9.26 8.41 -25.01
C GLU A 23 -9.74 7.23 -24.14
N ARG A 24 -8.89 6.75 -23.24
CA ARG A 24 -9.19 5.64 -22.33
C ARG A 24 -10.32 5.99 -21.36
N PHE A 25 -10.34 7.20 -20.83
CA PHE A 25 -11.38 7.70 -19.93
C PHE A 25 -12.76 7.70 -20.61
N MET A 26 -12.85 8.27 -21.82
CA MET A 26 -14.12 8.30 -22.57
C MET A 26 -14.63 6.90 -22.87
N LYS A 27 -13.75 5.97 -23.25
CA LYS A 27 -14.08 4.57 -23.44
C LYS A 27 -14.57 3.93 -22.14
N GLN A 28 -13.87 4.18 -21.04
CA GLN A 28 -14.19 3.60 -19.74
C GLN A 28 -15.51 4.11 -19.16
N VAL A 29 -15.77 5.41 -19.27
CA VAL A 29 -17.05 5.98 -18.81
C VAL A 29 -18.22 5.40 -19.61
N ARG A 30 -18.07 5.26 -20.93
CA ARG A 30 -19.08 4.61 -21.79
C ARG A 30 -19.28 3.15 -21.39
N HIS A 31 -18.20 2.41 -21.19
CA HIS A 31 -18.25 1.00 -20.74
C HIS A 31 -19.01 0.87 -19.41
N VAL A 32 -18.71 1.73 -18.44
CA VAL A 32 -19.37 1.75 -17.13
C VAL A 32 -20.84 2.11 -17.24
N TRP A 33 -21.17 3.14 -18.04
CA TRP A 33 -22.56 3.56 -18.27
C TRP A 33 -23.42 2.45 -18.88
N ASP A 34 -22.88 1.77 -19.89
CA ASP A 34 -23.62 0.75 -20.64
C ASP A 34 -23.79 -0.54 -19.83
N ASN A 35 -22.79 -0.94 -19.03
CA ASN A 35 -22.71 -2.28 -18.43
C ASN A 35 -22.87 -2.33 -16.89
N VAL A 36 -22.76 -1.21 -16.18
CA VAL A 36 -22.84 -1.20 -14.71
C VAL A 36 -24.03 -0.35 -14.23
N PRO A 37 -25.23 -0.94 -14.06
CA PRO A 37 -26.44 -0.21 -13.67
C PRO A 37 -26.28 0.58 -12.37
N TYR A 38 -25.46 0.08 -11.42
CA TYR A 38 -25.18 0.78 -10.17
C TYR A 38 -24.55 2.17 -10.40
N TYR A 39 -23.58 2.27 -11.33
CA TYR A 39 -22.98 3.56 -11.68
C TYR A 39 -23.96 4.48 -12.40
N ARG A 40 -24.75 3.93 -13.32
CA ARG A 40 -25.76 4.72 -14.02
C ARG A 40 -26.72 5.35 -13.04
N GLN A 41 -27.26 4.58 -12.09
CA GLN A 41 -28.11 5.08 -11.03
C GLN A 41 -27.42 6.20 -10.22
N LYS A 42 -26.17 6.01 -9.79
CA LYS A 42 -25.40 7.03 -9.04
C LYS A 42 -25.17 8.31 -9.85
N MET A 43 -24.94 8.20 -11.15
CA MET A 43 -24.80 9.36 -12.03
C MET A 43 -26.14 10.10 -12.17
N GLU A 44 -27.22 9.38 -12.43
CA GLU A 44 -28.57 9.94 -12.53
C GLU A 44 -29.03 10.62 -11.24
N GLU A 45 -28.76 10.04 -10.06
CA GLU A 45 -29.00 10.63 -8.74
C GLU A 45 -28.26 11.98 -8.56
N LYS A 46 -27.09 12.13 -9.20
CA LYS A 46 -26.31 13.38 -9.24
C LYS A 46 -26.79 14.34 -10.34
N GLY A 47 -27.74 13.93 -11.17
CA GLY A 47 -28.22 14.69 -12.33
C GLY A 47 -27.22 14.73 -13.49
N VAL A 48 -26.38 13.69 -13.61
CA VAL A 48 -25.36 13.56 -14.66
C VAL A 48 -25.67 12.35 -15.51
N THR A 49 -25.58 12.51 -16.82
CA THR A 49 -25.73 11.44 -17.81
C THR A 49 -24.45 11.27 -18.60
N ILE A 50 -24.41 10.25 -19.47
CA ILE A 50 -23.26 10.04 -20.35
C ILE A 50 -23.07 11.21 -21.33
N ASP A 51 -24.14 11.91 -21.69
CA ASP A 51 -24.11 13.02 -22.63
C ASP A 51 -23.54 14.32 -22.01
N ASP A 52 -23.30 14.33 -20.68
CA ASP A 52 -22.65 15.43 -19.98
C ASP A 52 -21.14 15.28 -19.91
N ILE A 53 -20.59 14.12 -20.34
CA ILE A 53 -19.19 13.78 -20.26
C ILE A 53 -18.58 13.77 -21.67
N HIS A 54 -17.78 14.79 -21.97
CA HIS A 54 -17.19 14.99 -23.30
C HIS A 54 -15.66 14.83 -23.32
N SER A 55 -15.05 14.92 -22.16
CA SER A 55 -13.59 14.79 -22.01
C SER A 55 -13.20 14.43 -20.60
N LEU A 56 -11.92 14.17 -20.38
CA LEU A 56 -11.35 13.95 -19.06
C LEU A 56 -11.54 15.15 -18.11
N ASP A 57 -11.72 16.36 -18.63
CA ASP A 57 -11.95 17.56 -17.81
C ASP A 57 -13.32 17.53 -17.14
N ASP A 58 -14.26 16.72 -17.64
CA ASP A 58 -15.58 16.49 -17.07
C ASP A 58 -15.58 15.44 -15.94
N MET A 59 -14.43 14.83 -15.62
CA MET A 59 -14.33 13.79 -14.60
C MET A 59 -14.91 14.24 -13.24
N HIS A 60 -14.76 15.51 -12.88
CA HIS A 60 -15.29 16.08 -11.65
C HIS A 60 -16.83 16.00 -11.53
N LYS A 61 -17.54 15.86 -12.65
CA LYS A 61 -19.01 15.68 -12.68
C LYS A 61 -19.42 14.29 -12.20
N LEU A 62 -18.56 13.28 -12.35
CA LEU A 62 -18.85 11.91 -11.94
C LEU A 62 -19.02 11.81 -10.41
N PRO A 63 -19.89 10.92 -9.91
CA PRO A 63 -20.01 10.65 -8.49
C PRO A 63 -18.78 9.95 -7.95
N PHE A 64 -18.50 10.16 -6.67
CA PHE A 64 -17.54 9.33 -5.95
C PHE A 64 -18.14 7.97 -5.61
N LEU A 65 -17.28 6.95 -5.60
CA LEU A 65 -17.55 5.69 -4.94
C LEU A 65 -16.71 5.55 -3.68
N SER A 66 -17.27 4.88 -2.70
CA SER A 66 -16.63 4.54 -1.43
C SER A 66 -16.64 3.03 -1.19
N LYS A 67 -15.98 2.57 -0.16
CA LYS A 67 -16.02 1.17 0.24
C LYS A 67 -17.43 0.69 0.65
N ALA A 68 -18.28 1.60 1.10
CA ALA A 68 -19.69 1.31 1.39
C ALA A 68 -20.44 0.94 0.11
N ASP A 69 -20.28 1.72 -0.96
CA ASP A 69 -20.89 1.43 -2.26
C ASP A 69 -20.50 0.05 -2.80
N LEU A 70 -19.19 -0.33 -2.64
CA LEU A 70 -18.72 -1.64 -3.06
C LEU A 70 -19.34 -2.80 -2.25
N ARG A 71 -19.63 -2.55 -0.98
CA ARG A 71 -20.33 -3.53 -0.11
C ARG A 71 -21.81 -3.64 -0.42
N ASP A 72 -22.46 -2.51 -0.74
CA ASP A 72 -23.87 -2.48 -1.11
C ASP A 72 -24.12 -3.16 -2.45
N ALA A 73 -23.19 -2.99 -3.40
CA ALA A 73 -23.20 -3.65 -4.70
C ALA A 73 -22.70 -5.12 -4.68
N TYR A 74 -22.33 -5.65 -3.51
CA TYR A 74 -21.79 -7.02 -3.39
C TYR A 74 -22.82 -8.09 -3.79
N PRO A 75 -22.43 -9.17 -4.48
CA PRO A 75 -21.07 -9.43 -4.99
C PRO A 75 -20.84 -8.94 -6.43
N TYR A 76 -21.85 -8.80 -7.26
CA TYR A 76 -21.74 -8.64 -8.71
C TYR A 76 -22.22 -7.29 -9.26
N GLY A 77 -22.73 -6.41 -8.40
CA GLY A 77 -23.39 -5.17 -8.83
C GLY A 77 -22.48 -4.14 -9.52
N LEU A 78 -21.15 -4.31 -9.42
CA LEU A 78 -20.15 -3.46 -10.09
C LEU A 78 -19.43 -4.18 -11.23
N MET A 79 -19.89 -5.37 -11.67
CA MET A 79 -19.30 -6.04 -12.80
C MET A 79 -19.63 -5.31 -14.11
N GLY A 80 -18.58 -5.02 -14.89
CA GLY A 80 -18.68 -4.42 -16.23
C GLY A 80 -18.78 -5.44 -17.36
N VAL A 81 -18.62 -6.73 -17.08
CA VAL A 81 -18.65 -7.82 -18.06
C VAL A 81 -19.39 -9.03 -17.51
N PRO A 82 -19.89 -9.95 -18.35
CA PRO A 82 -20.46 -11.22 -17.89
C PRO A 82 -19.44 -12.06 -17.09
N LYS A 83 -19.91 -12.85 -16.11
CA LYS A 83 -19.04 -13.74 -15.31
C LYS A 83 -18.22 -14.70 -16.16
N SER A 84 -18.71 -15.12 -17.31
CA SER A 84 -18.03 -16.02 -18.25
C SER A 84 -16.75 -15.42 -18.85
N GLU A 85 -16.59 -14.11 -18.83
CA GLU A 85 -15.39 -13.41 -19.30
C GLU A 85 -14.35 -13.20 -18.19
N CYS A 86 -14.73 -13.45 -16.93
CA CYS A 86 -13.82 -13.31 -15.79
C CYS A 86 -13.03 -14.60 -15.58
N VAL A 87 -11.72 -14.45 -15.41
CA VAL A 87 -10.79 -15.57 -15.15
C VAL A 87 -10.28 -15.61 -13.72
N ARG A 88 -10.47 -14.52 -12.96
CA ARG A 88 -9.91 -14.40 -11.61
C ARG A 88 -10.81 -13.56 -10.69
N ILE A 89 -10.78 -13.90 -9.39
CA ILE A 89 -11.43 -13.16 -8.31
C ILE A 89 -10.42 -12.93 -7.22
N HIS A 90 -10.37 -11.69 -6.71
CA HIS A 90 -9.68 -11.35 -5.48
C HIS A 90 -10.63 -10.71 -4.48
N SER A 91 -10.24 -10.69 -3.20
CA SER A 91 -11.02 -9.99 -2.18
C SER A 91 -10.15 -9.37 -1.11
N THR A 92 -10.72 -8.34 -0.46
CA THR A 92 -10.11 -7.71 0.72
C THR A 92 -10.18 -8.64 1.93
N SER A 93 -9.39 -8.36 2.98
CA SER A 93 -9.36 -9.16 4.22
C SER A 93 -10.68 -9.21 4.98
N GLY A 94 -11.54 -8.18 4.81
CA GLY A 94 -12.86 -8.14 5.44
C GLY A 94 -12.85 -7.94 6.96
N THR A 95 -11.78 -7.38 7.52
CA THR A 95 -11.62 -7.14 8.98
C THR A 95 -12.72 -6.26 9.60
N THR A 96 -13.41 -5.46 8.80
CA THR A 96 -14.43 -4.49 9.24
C THR A 96 -15.83 -4.79 8.68
N GLY A 97 -16.18 -6.05 8.38
CA GLY A 97 -17.49 -6.43 7.85
C GLY A 97 -17.45 -7.22 6.55
N LYS A 98 -18.44 -7.05 5.65
CA LYS A 98 -18.47 -7.75 4.36
C LYS A 98 -17.20 -7.44 3.55
N ARG A 99 -16.62 -8.48 2.98
CA ARG A 99 -15.46 -8.37 2.07
C ARG A 99 -15.89 -7.64 0.80
N VAL A 100 -14.96 -6.93 0.20
CA VAL A 100 -15.09 -6.47 -1.18
C VAL A 100 -14.46 -7.53 -2.08
N VAL A 101 -15.12 -7.85 -3.19
CA VAL A 101 -14.60 -8.74 -4.22
C VAL A 101 -14.31 -7.94 -5.47
N ALA A 102 -13.21 -8.25 -6.13
CA ALA A 102 -12.82 -7.66 -7.40
C ALA A 102 -12.64 -8.76 -8.44
N PHE A 103 -13.12 -8.50 -9.64
CA PHE A 103 -13.12 -9.45 -10.75
C PHE A 103 -12.12 -8.99 -11.81
N TYR A 104 -11.60 -9.95 -12.57
CA TYR A 104 -10.60 -9.70 -13.61
C TYR A 104 -10.90 -10.52 -14.85
N THR A 105 -10.93 -9.89 -16.01
CA THR A 105 -10.78 -10.57 -17.30
C THR A 105 -9.33 -11.00 -17.50
N GLN A 106 -9.02 -11.76 -18.53
CA GLN A 106 -7.62 -12.04 -18.87
C GLN A 106 -6.87 -10.75 -19.24
N HIS A 107 -7.52 -9.83 -19.93
CA HIS A 107 -6.97 -8.50 -20.23
C HIS A 107 -6.61 -7.71 -18.95
N ASP A 108 -7.52 -7.70 -17.96
CA ASP A 108 -7.26 -7.04 -16.66
C ASP A 108 -6.04 -7.65 -15.95
N VAL A 109 -5.89 -8.98 -16.02
CA VAL A 109 -4.73 -9.68 -15.44
C VAL A 109 -3.46 -9.28 -16.17
N ASP A 110 -3.45 -9.28 -17.48
CA ASP A 110 -2.28 -8.98 -18.30
C ASP A 110 -1.77 -7.55 -18.05
N LEU A 111 -2.68 -6.57 -17.99
CA LEU A 111 -2.35 -5.17 -17.66
C LEU A 111 -1.81 -5.01 -16.24
N TRP A 112 -2.40 -5.71 -15.29
CA TRP A 112 -1.95 -5.68 -13.91
C TRP A 112 -0.54 -6.27 -13.77
N GLU A 113 -0.27 -7.39 -14.43
CA GLU A 113 1.04 -8.02 -14.47
C GLU A 113 2.09 -7.10 -15.12
N ASP A 114 1.73 -6.34 -16.17
CA ASP A 114 2.60 -5.32 -16.76
C ASP A 114 2.92 -4.18 -15.77
N CYS A 115 1.95 -3.69 -15.01
CA CYS A 115 2.17 -2.70 -13.95
C CYS A 115 3.15 -3.21 -12.87
N CYS A 116 3.01 -4.47 -12.45
CA CYS A 116 3.94 -5.10 -11.51
C CYS A 116 5.32 -5.32 -12.13
N ALA A 117 5.41 -5.65 -13.41
CA ALA A 117 6.70 -5.79 -14.12
C ALA A 117 7.45 -4.46 -14.18
N ARG A 118 6.74 -3.32 -14.39
CA ARG A 118 7.36 -1.97 -14.30
C ARG A 118 7.98 -1.73 -12.94
N ALA A 119 7.30 -2.11 -11.85
CA ALA A 119 7.82 -1.99 -10.49
C ALA A 119 9.08 -2.85 -10.26
N ILE A 120 9.06 -4.10 -10.71
CA ILE A 120 10.19 -5.04 -10.58
C ILE A 120 11.40 -4.55 -11.38
N VAL A 121 11.20 -4.12 -12.62
CA VAL A 121 12.28 -3.60 -13.47
C VAL A 121 12.82 -2.27 -12.93
N ALA A 122 11.96 -1.39 -12.40
CA ALA A 122 12.38 -0.15 -11.75
C ALA A 122 13.23 -0.39 -10.49
N ALA A 123 12.96 -1.48 -9.75
CA ALA A 123 13.77 -1.93 -8.62
C ALA A 123 15.07 -2.65 -9.05
N GLY A 124 15.37 -2.72 -10.34
CA GLY A 124 16.55 -3.35 -10.91
C GLY A 124 16.43 -4.85 -11.20
N GLY A 125 15.19 -5.35 -11.28
CA GLY A 125 14.90 -6.74 -11.66
C GLY A 125 15.20 -7.02 -13.12
N THR A 126 15.82 -8.17 -13.39
CA THR A 126 16.22 -8.65 -14.71
C THR A 126 15.96 -10.16 -14.83
N LYS A 127 16.16 -10.71 -16.02
CA LYS A 127 16.06 -12.16 -16.25
C LYS A 127 17.11 -13.02 -15.50
N GLU A 128 18.13 -12.39 -14.95
CA GLU A 128 19.16 -13.07 -14.15
C GLU A 128 18.76 -13.18 -12.66
N ASP A 129 17.63 -12.59 -12.28
CA ASP A 129 17.20 -12.49 -10.90
C ASP A 129 16.23 -13.59 -10.47
N VAL A 130 16.36 -13.99 -9.22
CA VAL A 130 15.39 -14.84 -8.51
C VAL A 130 14.50 -13.94 -7.66
N LEU A 131 13.24 -13.80 -8.07
CA LEU A 131 12.21 -13.00 -7.40
C LEU A 131 11.52 -13.85 -6.33
N HIS A 132 11.80 -13.58 -5.08
CA HIS A 132 11.25 -14.29 -3.93
C HIS A 132 9.95 -13.63 -3.47
N VAL A 133 8.79 -14.22 -3.80
CA VAL A 133 7.47 -13.67 -3.48
C VAL A 133 6.95 -14.25 -2.18
N ALA A 134 7.15 -13.51 -1.09
CA ALA A 134 6.72 -13.85 0.28
C ALA A 134 5.46 -13.09 0.71
N TYR A 135 4.64 -12.62 -0.22
CA TYR A 135 3.27 -12.18 0.00
C TYR A 135 2.30 -13.35 0.00
N GLY A 136 1.22 -13.25 0.80
CA GLY A 136 0.16 -14.25 0.79
C GLY A 136 -0.51 -14.40 -0.58
N TYR A 137 -0.72 -15.65 -0.97
CA TYR A 137 -1.51 -16.04 -2.13
C TYR A 137 -2.98 -16.27 -1.76
N GLY A 138 -3.80 -16.70 -2.69
CA GLY A 138 -5.23 -16.93 -2.52
C GLY A 138 -6.05 -15.69 -2.87
N LEU A 139 -6.90 -15.22 -1.97
CA LEU A 139 -7.80 -14.08 -2.24
C LEU A 139 -7.07 -12.72 -2.26
N PHE A 140 -5.89 -12.63 -1.66
CA PHE A 140 -5.10 -11.39 -1.68
C PHE A 140 -4.40 -11.17 -3.02
N THR A 141 -4.24 -9.90 -3.37
CA THR A 141 -3.64 -9.51 -4.66
C THR A 141 -2.10 -9.52 -4.65
N GLY A 142 -1.48 -9.34 -3.46
CA GLY A 142 -0.02 -9.10 -3.34
C GLY A 142 0.83 -10.19 -3.99
N GLY A 143 0.62 -11.45 -3.60
CA GLY A 143 1.37 -12.59 -4.14
C GLY A 143 1.17 -12.75 -5.65
N MET A 144 -0.07 -12.76 -6.12
CA MET A 144 -0.40 -13.03 -7.52
C MET A 144 0.06 -11.92 -8.46
N GLY A 145 -0.03 -10.65 -8.06
CA GLY A 145 0.40 -9.53 -8.89
C GLY A 145 1.91 -9.53 -9.11
N LEU A 146 2.69 -9.66 -8.04
CA LEU A 146 4.15 -9.72 -8.15
C LEU A 146 4.64 -11.01 -8.81
N HIS A 147 3.93 -12.13 -8.64
CA HIS A 147 4.20 -13.37 -9.35
C HIS A 147 4.09 -13.18 -10.87
N GLY A 148 2.95 -12.70 -11.35
CA GLY A 148 2.74 -12.45 -12.78
C GLY A 148 3.68 -11.37 -13.33
N GLY A 149 3.88 -10.29 -12.55
CA GLY A 149 4.87 -9.25 -12.91
C GLY A 149 6.28 -9.79 -13.02
N GLY A 150 6.68 -10.74 -12.15
CA GLY A 150 7.97 -11.43 -12.23
C GLY A 150 8.14 -12.21 -13.52
N HIS A 151 7.10 -12.94 -13.96
CA HIS A 151 7.10 -13.64 -15.24
C HIS A 151 7.24 -12.66 -16.40
N LYS A 152 6.49 -11.56 -16.40
CA LYS A 152 6.55 -10.51 -17.43
C LYS A 152 7.93 -9.84 -17.48
N ALA A 153 8.54 -9.58 -16.31
CA ALA A 153 9.90 -9.04 -16.21
C ALA A 153 11.00 -10.04 -16.60
N GLY A 154 10.65 -11.32 -16.75
CA GLY A 154 11.57 -12.40 -17.09
C GLY A 154 12.36 -12.97 -15.90
N CYS A 155 12.03 -12.61 -14.67
CA CYS A 155 12.68 -13.14 -13.46
C CYS A 155 12.32 -14.62 -13.22
N LEU A 156 13.24 -15.38 -12.64
CA LEU A 156 12.91 -16.69 -12.06
C LEU A 156 12.08 -16.44 -10.79
N THR A 157 10.77 -16.66 -10.87
CA THR A 157 9.85 -16.31 -9.80
C THR A 157 9.59 -17.46 -8.85
N LEU A 158 9.87 -17.26 -7.56
CA LEU A 158 9.69 -18.22 -6.47
C LEU A 158 8.43 -17.88 -5.66
N PRO A 159 7.30 -18.62 -5.82
CA PRO A 159 6.01 -18.32 -5.20
C PRO A 159 5.90 -18.90 -3.78
N MET A 160 6.65 -18.35 -2.82
CA MET A 160 6.77 -18.88 -1.46
C MET A 160 5.50 -18.70 -0.61
N SER A 161 4.72 -17.67 -0.88
CA SER A 161 3.65 -17.19 0.02
C SER A 161 4.21 -16.60 1.33
N SER A 162 3.34 -16.11 2.22
CA SER A 162 3.73 -15.64 3.54
C SER A 162 3.88 -16.78 4.53
N GLY A 163 4.65 -16.56 5.60
CA GLY A 163 4.83 -17.51 6.69
C GLY A 163 5.90 -18.57 6.45
N ASN A 164 6.04 -19.49 7.39
CA ASN A 164 7.03 -20.55 7.40
C ASN A 164 8.47 -20.01 7.18
N THR A 165 8.92 -19.19 8.11
CA THR A 165 10.20 -18.47 8.05
C THR A 165 11.39 -19.41 7.78
N ASP A 166 11.41 -20.62 8.36
CA ASP A 166 12.47 -21.60 8.12
C ASP A 166 12.61 -21.96 6.65
N ARG A 167 11.46 -22.21 6.00
CA ARG A 167 11.43 -22.50 4.56
C ARG A 167 11.79 -21.28 3.72
N GLN A 168 11.40 -20.08 4.12
CA GLN A 168 11.79 -18.84 3.42
C GLN A 168 13.32 -18.73 3.38
N LEU A 169 13.98 -18.84 4.53
CA LEU A 169 15.43 -18.72 4.65
C LEU A 169 16.17 -19.84 3.89
N GLN A 170 15.70 -21.07 4.03
CA GLN A 170 16.25 -22.21 3.30
C GLN A 170 16.23 -21.96 1.79
N PHE A 171 15.09 -21.56 1.22
CA PHE A 171 14.98 -21.34 -0.22
C PHE A 171 15.70 -20.07 -0.69
N MET A 172 15.85 -19.04 0.17
CA MET A 172 16.71 -17.90 -0.13
C MET A 172 18.17 -18.32 -0.30
N GLU A 173 18.68 -19.21 0.57
CA GLU A 173 20.04 -19.76 0.49
C GLU A 173 20.16 -20.72 -0.69
N ASP A 174 19.31 -21.75 -0.78
CA ASP A 174 19.43 -22.84 -1.75
C ASP A 174 19.27 -22.38 -3.21
N LEU A 175 18.36 -21.42 -3.46
CA LEU A 175 18.02 -20.95 -4.81
C LEU A 175 18.62 -19.57 -5.13
N GLY A 176 19.33 -18.95 -4.21
CA GLY A 176 20.01 -17.67 -4.43
C GLY A 176 19.02 -16.53 -4.73
N SER A 177 18.01 -16.34 -3.89
CA SER A 177 17.06 -15.24 -4.05
C SER A 177 17.77 -13.89 -4.06
N THR A 178 17.44 -13.02 -5.05
CA THR A 178 18.09 -11.72 -5.23
C THR A 178 17.14 -10.55 -4.99
N ILE A 179 15.84 -10.74 -5.16
CA ILE A 179 14.80 -9.70 -4.92
C ILE A 179 13.76 -10.28 -3.98
N LEU A 180 13.52 -9.61 -2.85
CA LEU A 180 12.51 -10.01 -1.86
C LEU A 180 11.26 -9.15 -2.01
N CYS A 181 10.09 -9.80 -2.11
CA CYS A 181 8.78 -9.15 -2.14
C CYS A 181 7.95 -9.58 -0.93
N CYS A 182 7.73 -8.69 0.03
CA CYS A 182 6.93 -8.96 1.23
C CYS A 182 6.43 -7.65 1.88
N THR A 183 5.73 -7.73 3.01
CA THR A 183 5.42 -6.54 3.81
C THR A 183 6.69 -6.03 4.50
N PRO A 184 6.82 -4.70 4.74
CA PRO A 184 8.00 -4.14 5.43
C PRO A 184 8.25 -4.77 6.80
N SER A 185 7.21 -5.00 7.58
CA SER A 185 7.33 -5.65 8.89
C SER A 185 7.85 -7.09 8.79
N TYR A 186 7.47 -7.82 7.75
CA TYR A 186 7.98 -9.17 7.53
C TYR A 186 9.43 -9.16 7.03
N ALA A 187 9.84 -8.15 6.25
CA ALA A 187 11.24 -7.95 5.86
C ALA A 187 12.16 -7.78 7.09
N LEU A 188 11.75 -6.97 8.07
CA LEU A 188 12.50 -6.83 9.34
C LEU A 188 12.56 -8.14 10.12
N TYR A 189 11.45 -8.87 10.19
CA TYR A 189 11.44 -10.16 10.85
C TYR A 189 12.36 -11.19 10.17
N LEU A 190 12.39 -11.21 8.84
CA LEU A 190 13.34 -12.04 8.09
C LEU A 190 14.78 -11.61 8.34
N ALA A 191 15.08 -10.30 8.38
CA ALA A 191 16.39 -9.78 8.69
C ALA A 191 16.88 -10.21 10.08
N GLU A 192 16.02 -10.12 11.09
CA GLU A 192 16.30 -10.62 12.45
C GLU A 192 16.62 -12.12 12.42
N SER A 193 15.81 -12.91 11.71
CA SER A 193 15.96 -14.35 11.60
C SER A 193 17.24 -14.78 10.85
N ILE A 194 17.61 -14.03 9.79
CA ILE A 194 18.88 -14.23 9.06
C ILE A 194 20.06 -14.04 9.99
N LYS A 195 20.09 -12.93 10.76
CA LYS A 195 21.15 -12.62 11.71
C LYS A 195 21.24 -13.66 12.84
N GLU A 196 20.10 -14.04 13.43
CA GLU A 196 20.07 -15.04 14.52
C GLU A 196 20.62 -16.41 14.12
N ARG A 197 20.56 -16.73 12.81
CA ARG A 197 21.02 -18.01 12.27
C ARG A 197 22.41 -17.94 11.62
N GLY A 198 23.01 -16.75 11.56
CA GLY A 198 24.32 -16.55 10.92
C GLY A 198 24.28 -16.85 9.43
N LEU A 199 23.23 -16.39 8.73
CA LEU A 199 23.02 -16.60 7.29
C LEU A 199 23.37 -15.37 6.44
N GLU A 200 23.93 -14.30 7.03
CA GLU A 200 24.24 -13.04 6.35
C GLU A 200 25.19 -13.23 5.16
N ASP A 201 26.17 -14.14 5.29
CA ASP A 201 27.13 -14.44 4.22
C ASP A 201 26.61 -15.45 3.19
N LYS A 202 25.39 -15.96 3.35
CA LYS A 202 24.79 -16.98 2.48
C LYS A 202 23.60 -16.49 1.66
N ILE A 203 22.92 -15.45 2.13
CA ILE A 203 21.75 -14.86 1.48
C ILE A 203 22.18 -13.54 0.86
N HIS A 204 22.07 -13.45 -0.48
CA HIS A 204 22.60 -12.34 -1.26
C HIS A 204 21.49 -11.53 -1.97
N LEU A 205 20.57 -11.00 -1.19
CA LEU A 205 19.56 -10.07 -1.70
C LEU A 205 20.23 -8.78 -2.20
N LYS A 206 19.70 -8.17 -3.26
CA LYS A 206 20.12 -6.86 -3.77
C LYS A 206 19.04 -5.79 -3.66
N ALA A 207 17.77 -6.21 -3.70
CA ALA A 207 16.63 -5.32 -3.64
C ALA A 207 15.46 -5.95 -2.87
N GLY A 208 14.59 -5.09 -2.34
CA GLY A 208 13.31 -5.48 -1.79
C GLY A 208 12.19 -4.61 -2.34
N ILE A 209 11.03 -5.20 -2.60
CA ILE A 209 9.81 -4.51 -3.03
C ILE A 209 8.77 -4.72 -1.94
N PHE A 210 8.48 -3.66 -1.20
CA PHE A 210 7.70 -3.72 0.03
C PHE A 210 6.45 -2.85 -0.08
N GLY A 211 5.36 -3.28 0.54
CA GLY A 211 4.10 -2.54 0.53
C GLY A 211 2.99 -3.26 1.32
N ALA A 212 1.76 -2.95 1.03
CA ALA A 212 0.56 -3.44 1.71
C ALA A 212 0.35 -2.93 3.14
N GLU A 213 1.30 -2.25 3.74
CA GLU A 213 1.20 -1.54 5.01
C GLU A 213 1.99 -0.22 4.92
N ALA A 214 1.61 0.76 5.75
CA ALA A 214 2.37 1.99 5.86
C ALA A 214 3.71 1.73 6.56
N TRP A 215 4.77 2.37 6.09
CA TRP A 215 6.10 2.28 6.66
C TRP A 215 6.89 3.57 6.45
N SER A 216 7.74 3.91 7.42
CA SER A 216 8.48 5.16 7.47
C SER A 216 9.82 5.06 6.71
N GLU A 217 10.43 6.23 6.45
CA GLU A 217 11.80 6.29 5.90
C GLU A 217 12.83 5.73 6.90
N ASP A 218 12.57 5.84 8.21
CA ASP A 218 13.42 5.24 9.23
C ASP A 218 13.37 3.71 9.15
N MET A 219 12.17 3.15 8.97
CA MET A 219 12.01 1.72 8.75
C MET A 219 12.69 1.25 7.45
N ARG A 220 12.64 2.07 6.38
CA ARG A 220 13.40 1.82 5.14
C ARG A 220 14.89 1.67 5.43
N ARG A 221 15.46 2.67 6.13
CA ARG A 221 16.90 2.65 6.49
C ARG A 221 17.28 1.45 7.32
N ASP A 222 16.42 1.05 8.26
CA ASP A 222 16.64 -0.13 9.09
C ASP A 222 16.63 -1.43 8.27
N ILE A 223 15.66 -1.59 7.36
CA ILE A 223 15.60 -2.73 6.43
C ILE A 223 16.85 -2.76 5.53
N GLU A 224 17.18 -1.63 4.91
CA GLU A 224 18.34 -1.53 4.01
C GLU A 224 19.65 -1.87 4.72
N ALA A 225 19.83 -1.37 5.94
CA ALA A 225 21.04 -1.65 6.74
C ALA A 225 21.15 -3.11 7.18
N LYS A 226 20.02 -3.73 7.58
CA LYS A 226 20.02 -5.11 8.09
C LYS A 226 20.14 -6.17 6.98
N LEU A 227 19.54 -5.90 5.82
CA LEU A 227 19.56 -6.86 4.68
C LEU A 227 20.60 -6.53 3.62
N GLY A 228 21.27 -5.38 3.69
CA GLY A 228 22.26 -4.96 2.69
C GLY A 228 21.65 -4.67 1.31
N ILE A 229 20.41 -4.24 1.23
CA ILE A 229 19.62 -4.08 0.00
C ILE A 229 19.22 -2.64 -0.26
N LYS A 230 18.61 -2.39 -1.44
CA LYS A 230 17.76 -1.23 -1.69
C LYS A 230 16.29 -1.62 -1.50
N ALA A 231 15.54 -0.80 -0.75
CA ALA A 231 14.15 -1.06 -0.38
C ALA A 231 13.21 -0.10 -1.12
N TYR A 232 12.36 -0.64 -1.99
CA TYR A 232 11.43 0.10 -2.83
C TYR A 232 9.99 -0.09 -2.36
N ASP A 233 9.22 0.99 -2.39
CA ASP A 233 7.80 0.96 -2.06
C ASP A 233 6.96 0.58 -3.27
N ILE A 234 5.89 -0.18 -3.04
CA ILE A 234 4.86 -0.51 -4.02
C ILE A 234 3.48 -0.30 -3.40
N PHE A 235 2.64 0.44 -4.11
CA PHE A 235 1.29 0.74 -3.65
C PHE A 235 0.24 0.08 -4.55
N GLY A 236 -0.85 -0.33 -3.93
CA GLY A 236 -2.04 -0.80 -4.61
C GLY A 236 -3.16 -1.18 -3.65
N LEU A 237 -4.33 -1.34 -4.20
CA LEU A 237 -5.55 -1.71 -3.51
C LEU A 237 -6.22 -2.85 -4.27
N THR A 238 -6.75 -3.85 -3.55
CA THR A 238 -7.51 -4.94 -4.16
C THR A 238 -8.66 -4.42 -5.01
N GLU A 239 -9.30 -3.34 -4.57
CA GLU A 239 -10.41 -2.69 -5.23
C GLU A 239 -10.02 -2.12 -6.60
N ILE A 240 -8.83 -1.54 -6.73
CA ILE A 240 -8.36 -0.93 -7.97
C ILE A 240 -7.74 -1.98 -8.90
N SER A 241 -6.59 -2.55 -8.52
CA SER A 241 -5.93 -3.59 -9.33
C SER A 241 -5.00 -4.50 -8.51
N GLY A 242 -4.71 -4.19 -7.26
CA GLY A 242 -3.69 -4.83 -6.44
C GLY A 242 -2.37 -4.04 -6.47
N PRO A 243 -1.22 -4.66 -6.14
CA PRO A 243 0.07 -3.99 -6.19
C PRO A 243 0.40 -3.53 -7.62
N GLY A 244 1.21 -2.48 -7.74
CA GLY A 244 1.61 -1.94 -9.03
C GLY A 244 0.71 -0.81 -9.54
N VAL A 245 -0.28 -0.33 -8.76
CA VAL A 245 -0.96 0.93 -9.09
C VAL A 245 0.04 2.08 -9.08
N ALA A 246 0.93 2.08 -8.09
CA ALA A 246 2.09 2.96 -8.04
C ALA A 246 3.32 2.22 -7.52
N PHE A 247 4.52 2.67 -7.90
CA PHE A 247 5.79 2.04 -7.56
C PHE A 247 6.94 3.05 -7.47
N GLU A 248 7.90 2.79 -6.63
CA GLU A 248 9.15 3.57 -6.58
C GLU A 248 10.15 3.13 -7.65
N CYS A 249 10.96 4.09 -8.06
CA CYS A 249 12.15 3.89 -8.88
C CYS A 249 13.43 4.03 -8.04
N GLU A 250 14.60 3.94 -8.67
CA GLU A 250 15.92 4.08 -8.04
C GLU A 250 16.13 5.40 -7.28
N ALA A 251 15.33 6.43 -7.56
CA ALA A 251 15.40 7.71 -6.85
C ALA A 251 14.85 7.64 -5.42
N GLN A 252 14.02 6.65 -5.12
CA GLN A 252 13.38 6.45 -3.81
C GLN A 252 12.69 7.72 -3.28
N HIS A 253 12.10 8.51 -4.19
CA HIS A 253 11.47 9.79 -3.88
C HIS A 253 10.05 9.88 -4.45
N GLY A 254 9.13 9.19 -3.78
CA GLY A 254 7.74 9.02 -4.19
C GLY A 254 7.54 7.92 -5.23
N MET A 255 6.32 7.42 -5.30
CA MET A 255 5.91 6.33 -6.16
C MET A 255 5.27 6.87 -7.45
N HIS A 256 5.76 6.47 -8.61
CA HIS A 256 5.15 6.76 -9.90
C HIS A 256 3.84 6.00 -10.04
N ILE A 257 2.74 6.70 -10.31
CA ILE A 257 1.45 6.08 -10.62
C ILE A 257 1.45 5.66 -12.08
N ASN A 258 1.00 4.45 -12.38
CA ASN A 258 0.82 3.99 -13.75
C ASN A 258 -0.33 4.75 -14.45
N GLU A 259 -0.06 6.01 -14.84
CA GLU A 259 -1.05 6.97 -15.30
C GLU A 259 -1.70 6.62 -16.65
N ASP A 260 -1.13 5.70 -17.38
CA ASP A 260 -1.77 5.14 -18.58
C ASP A 260 -2.96 4.22 -18.23
N HIS A 261 -3.01 3.71 -16.98
CA HIS A 261 -4.09 2.85 -16.48
C HIS A 261 -4.94 3.47 -15.39
N PHE A 262 -4.38 4.45 -14.64
CA PHE A 262 -5.04 5.04 -13.47
C PHE A 262 -4.90 6.56 -13.47
N ILE A 263 -5.98 7.25 -13.16
CA ILE A 263 -5.92 8.66 -12.81
C ILE A 263 -6.06 8.79 -11.31
N ALA A 264 -5.20 9.60 -10.71
CA ALA A 264 -5.26 9.97 -9.31
C ALA A 264 -5.71 11.42 -9.13
N GLU A 265 -6.59 11.66 -8.17
CA GLU A 265 -6.98 12.98 -7.68
C GLU A 265 -6.66 13.07 -6.19
N ILE A 266 -6.34 14.27 -5.71
CA ILE A 266 -6.37 14.57 -4.27
C ILE A 266 -7.60 15.42 -4.01
N ILE A 267 -8.38 15.04 -3.00
CA ILE A 267 -9.58 15.77 -2.60
C ILE A 267 -9.53 16.17 -1.13
N ASP A 268 -10.27 17.22 -0.80
CA ASP A 268 -10.60 17.50 0.58
C ASP A 268 -11.54 16.38 1.09
N PRO A 269 -11.19 15.70 2.20
CA PRO A 269 -11.98 14.55 2.66
C PRO A 269 -13.39 14.91 3.15
N GLU A 270 -13.65 16.16 3.53
CA GLU A 270 -14.96 16.64 4.02
C GLU A 270 -15.81 17.17 2.90
N THR A 271 -15.28 18.06 2.07
CA THR A 271 -16.07 18.71 1.00
C THR A 271 -16.09 17.91 -0.30
N GLY A 272 -15.09 17.07 -0.55
CA GLY A 272 -14.90 16.35 -1.82
C GLY A 272 -14.38 17.23 -2.95
N GLU A 273 -13.97 18.48 -2.66
CA GLU A 273 -13.34 19.35 -3.66
C GLU A 273 -11.97 18.83 -4.07
N VAL A 274 -11.67 18.89 -5.37
CA VAL A 274 -10.35 18.51 -5.89
C VAL A 274 -9.34 19.59 -5.51
N LEU A 275 -8.24 19.15 -4.90
CA LEU A 275 -7.15 20.00 -4.44
C LEU A 275 -6.01 20.04 -5.47
N PRO A 276 -5.26 21.14 -5.52
CA PRO A 276 -4.09 21.27 -6.41
C PRO A 276 -2.98 20.25 -6.06
N GLU A 277 -2.17 19.89 -7.05
CA GLU A 277 -0.92 19.15 -6.84
C GLU A 277 -0.06 19.81 -5.75
N GLY A 278 0.64 19.02 -4.96
CA GLY A 278 1.41 19.47 -3.80
C GLY A 278 0.59 19.65 -2.51
N THR A 279 -0.73 19.57 -2.58
CA THR A 279 -1.61 19.68 -1.40
C THR A 279 -1.86 18.31 -0.79
N LYS A 280 -1.92 18.26 0.55
CA LYS A 280 -2.30 17.07 1.29
C LYS A 280 -3.81 16.88 1.28
N GLY A 281 -4.29 15.69 0.95
CA GLY A 281 -5.72 15.36 0.96
C GLY A 281 -5.95 13.86 0.79
N GLU A 282 -7.21 13.48 0.62
CA GLU A 282 -7.61 12.08 0.38
C GLU A 282 -7.34 11.69 -1.08
N LEU A 283 -6.71 10.55 -1.27
CA LEU A 283 -6.39 9.99 -2.57
C LEU A 283 -7.63 9.31 -3.18
N VAL A 284 -7.91 9.63 -4.42
CA VAL A 284 -9.00 9.08 -5.22
C VAL A 284 -8.44 8.49 -6.50
N PHE A 285 -8.88 7.30 -6.89
CA PHE A 285 -8.48 6.67 -8.15
C PHE A 285 -9.63 6.47 -9.12
N THR A 286 -9.34 6.67 -10.39
CA THR A 286 -10.17 6.26 -11.52
C THR A 286 -9.40 5.26 -12.38
N SER A 287 -9.93 4.04 -12.56
CA SER A 287 -9.36 3.06 -13.48
C SER A 287 -9.77 3.38 -14.92
N LEU A 288 -8.82 3.36 -15.86
CA LEU A 288 -9.03 3.71 -17.25
C LEU A 288 -9.21 2.50 -18.17
N THR A 289 -8.76 1.33 -17.72
CA THR A 289 -8.60 0.17 -18.60
C THR A 289 -9.15 -1.13 -18.01
N LYS A 290 -9.64 -1.11 -16.76
CA LYS A 290 -10.16 -2.30 -16.11
C LYS A 290 -11.57 -2.61 -16.60
N GLU A 291 -11.76 -3.81 -17.16
CA GLU A 291 -13.02 -4.22 -17.80
C GLU A 291 -14.01 -4.84 -16.81
N ALA A 292 -13.52 -5.82 -16.00
CA ALA A 292 -14.42 -6.63 -15.18
C ALA A 292 -14.94 -5.90 -13.93
N PHE A 293 -14.15 -5.04 -13.34
CA PHE A 293 -14.48 -4.30 -12.12
C PHE A 293 -13.98 -2.86 -12.20
N PRO A 294 -14.57 -2.05 -13.09
CA PRO A 294 -14.15 -0.68 -13.32
C PRO A 294 -14.56 0.21 -12.14
N LEU A 295 -13.65 1.01 -11.61
CA LEU A 295 -13.94 2.00 -10.59
C LEU A 295 -13.62 3.41 -11.10
N LEU A 296 -14.63 4.29 -11.05
CA LEU A 296 -14.51 5.71 -11.34
C LEU A 296 -14.59 6.50 -10.02
N ARG A 297 -13.63 7.40 -9.81
CA ARG A 297 -13.53 8.27 -8.64
C ARG A 297 -13.70 7.53 -7.29
N TYR A 298 -12.96 6.43 -7.12
CA TYR A 298 -13.01 5.64 -5.90
C TYR A 298 -12.18 6.30 -4.80
N ARG A 299 -12.84 6.64 -3.68
CA ARG A 299 -12.24 7.20 -2.48
C ARG A 299 -11.50 6.11 -1.69
N THR A 300 -10.17 6.21 -1.64
CA THR A 300 -9.34 5.20 -0.97
C THR A 300 -9.30 5.34 0.54
N ARG A 301 -9.60 6.55 1.04
CA ARG A 301 -9.37 7.00 2.41
C ARG A 301 -7.90 7.19 2.79
N ASP A 302 -6.96 6.89 1.92
CA ASP A 302 -5.55 7.16 2.15
C ASP A 302 -5.27 8.66 2.03
N ILE A 303 -4.56 9.22 2.99
CA ILE A 303 -4.11 10.62 2.96
C ILE A 303 -2.75 10.68 2.27
N CYS A 304 -2.67 11.48 1.22
CA CYS A 304 -1.51 11.51 0.33
C CYS A 304 -1.25 12.92 -0.22
N VAL A 305 -0.14 13.07 -0.94
CA VAL A 305 0.21 14.23 -1.77
C VAL A 305 0.62 13.72 -3.14
N LEU A 306 0.16 14.39 -4.20
CA LEU A 306 0.59 14.14 -5.58
C LEU A 306 1.51 15.26 -6.05
N THR A 307 2.60 14.91 -6.76
CA THR A 307 3.55 15.87 -7.35
C THR A 307 3.98 15.45 -8.74
N ARG A 308 4.02 16.40 -9.68
CA ARG A 308 4.49 16.19 -11.06
C ARG A 308 5.90 16.76 -11.29
N GLU A 309 6.76 16.60 -10.31
CA GLU A 309 8.16 17.00 -10.43
C GLU A 309 8.93 16.01 -11.29
N LYS A 310 9.89 16.52 -12.06
CA LYS A 310 10.81 15.68 -12.84
C LYS A 310 11.55 14.72 -11.91
N CYS A 311 11.51 13.43 -12.25
CA CYS A 311 12.30 12.44 -11.57
C CYS A 311 13.64 12.20 -12.29
N SER A 312 14.71 11.97 -11.52
CA SER A 312 16.02 11.63 -12.06
C SER A 312 16.02 10.32 -12.87
N CYS A 313 15.04 9.46 -12.64
CA CYS A 313 14.85 8.24 -13.41
C CYS A 313 14.33 8.47 -14.85
N GLY A 314 13.86 9.66 -15.19
CA GLY A 314 13.33 10.00 -16.51
C GLY A 314 11.86 9.64 -16.75
N ARG A 315 11.19 8.94 -15.82
CA ARG A 315 9.74 8.69 -15.92
C ARG A 315 8.96 9.99 -15.80
N THR A 316 7.89 10.07 -16.57
CA THR A 316 7.03 11.27 -16.67
C THR A 316 5.75 11.15 -15.84
N PHE A 317 5.46 9.99 -15.34
CA PHE A 317 4.28 9.72 -14.50
C PHE A 317 4.29 10.57 -13.22
N ILE A 318 3.10 11.04 -12.81
CA ILE A 318 2.91 11.72 -11.54
C ILE A 318 3.37 10.83 -10.40
N LYS A 319 3.93 11.45 -9.36
CA LYS A 319 4.34 10.74 -8.16
C LYS A 319 3.36 10.96 -7.02
N MET A 320 3.08 9.91 -6.29
CA MET A 320 2.43 10.00 -4.99
C MET A 320 3.46 9.84 -3.88
N ALA A 321 3.29 10.62 -2.82
CA ALA A 321 4.03 10.41 -1.58
C ALA A 321 3.58 9.08 -0.92
N LYS A 322 4.33 8.58 0.05
CA LYS A 322 3.84 7.50 0.91
C LYS A 322 2.54 7.94 1.58
N PRO A 323 1.53 7.06 1.66
CA PRO A 323 0.34 7.35 2.45
C PRO A 323 0.71 7.72 3.89
N MET A 324 0.24 8.88 4.34
CA MET A 324 0.54 9.41 5.68
C MET A 324 -0.39 8.83 6.77
N GLY A 325 -1.27 7.92 6.37
CA GLY A 325 -2.32 7.31 7.17
C GLY A 325 -3.62 7.29 6.39
N ARG A 326 -4.67 6.82 7.01
CA ARG A 326 -6.02 6.78 6.42
C ARG A 326 -6.92 7.74 7.18
N SER A 327 -7.86 8.36 6.49
CA SER A 327 -8.87 9.19 7.14
C SER A 327 -9.82 8.37 8.04
N ASP A 328 -9.91 7.05 7.80
CA ASP A 328 -10.70 6.10 8.59
C ASP A 328 -9.87 5.25 9.59
N ASP A 329 -8.53 5.24 9.52
CA ASP A 329 -7.62 4.66 10.51
C ASP A 329 -7.12 5.71 11.52
N MET A 330 -7.55 6.94 11.36
CA MET A 330 -7.28 8.02 12.28
C MET A 330 -8.00 7.75 13.60
N LEU A 331 -7.23 7.61 14.66
CA LEU A 331 -7.79 7.47 15.99
C LEU A 331 -8.11 8.86 16.54
N ILE A 332 -9.37 9.12 16.84
CA ILE A 332 -9.73 10.31 17.61
C ILE A 332 -9.67 9.93 19.08
N ILE A 333 -8.70 10.46 19.81
CA ILE A 333 -8.48 10.17 21.22
C ILE A 333 -8.55 11.47 22.00
N ARG A 334 -9.55 11.63 22.85
CA ARG A 334 -9.78 12.87 23.63
C ARG A 334 -9.79 14.13 22.74
N GLY A 335 -10.38 14.06 21.55
CA GLY A 335 -10.47 15.15 20.58
C GLY A 335 -9.20 15.43 19.75
N VAL A 336 -8.17 14.59 19.88
CA VAL A 336 -6.92 14.70 19.11
C VAL A 336 -6.86 13.60 18.07
N ASN A 337 -6.49 13.97 16.84
CA ASN A 337 -6.27 13.04 15.72
C ASN A 337 -4.89 12.40 15.86
N VAL A 338 -4.86 11.09 16.05
CA VAL A 338 -3.64 10.29 16.21
C VAL A 338 -3.52 9.29 15.08
N PHE A 339 -2.39 9.29 14.41
CA PHE A 339 -2.09 8.31 13.36
C PHE A 339 -1.02 7.32 13.84
N PRO A 340 -1.19 6.01 13.65
CA PRO A 340 -0.19 5.00 14.01
C PRO A 340 1.21 5.28 13.43
N SER A 341 1.30 5.84 12.23
CA SER A 341 2.57 6.21 11.60
C SER A 341 3.37 7.27 12.37
N GLN A 342 2.70 8.18 13.07
CA GLN A 342 3.39 9.18 13.93
C GLN A 342 4.07 8.49 15.12
N ILE A 343 3.41 7.49 15.70
CA ILE A 343 3.97 6.70 16.81
C ILE A 343 5.19 5.93 16.32
N GLU A 344 5.08 5.24 15.18
CA GLU A 344 6.17 4.49 14.58
C GLU A 344 7.40 5.35 14.33
N THR A 345 7.21 6.56 13.78
CA THR A 345 8.30 7.53 13.57
C THR A 345 9.06 7.83 14.87
N VAL A 346 8.36 8.14 15.95
CA VAL A 346 8.99 8.42 17.25
C VAL A 346 9.75 7.21 17.77
N LEU A 347 9.14 6.03 17.73
CA LEU A 347 9.77 4.80 18.23
C LEU A 347 11.10 4.51 17.53
N ILE A 348 11.13 4.60 16.21
CA ILE A 348 12.34 4.33 15.41
C ILE A 348 13.40 5.41 15.69
N GLN A 349 13.03 6.68 15.76
CA GLN A 349 13.96 7.78 16.12
C GLN A 349 14.59 7.60 17.50
N GLN A 350 13.86 6.99 18.42
CA GLN A 350 14.35 6.67 19.78
C GLN A 350 15.08 5.30 19.84
N GLY A 351 15.35 4.67 18.69
CA GLY A 351 16.13 3.44 18.60
C GLY A 351 15.35 2.17 18.90
N TYR A 352 14.01 2.22 18.96
CA TYR A 352 13.17 1.03 19.11
C TYR A 352 12.84 0.43 17.75
N ALA A 353 12.69 -0.88 17.70
CA ALA A 353 12.14 -1.54 16.52
C ALA A 353 10.66 -1.18 16.33
N ALA A 354 10.16 -1.24 15.08
CA ALA A 354 8.75 -0.99 14.75
C ALA A 354 7.79 -2.09 15.24
N ASN A 355 8.07 -2.64 16.43
CA ASN A 355 7.26 -3.67 17.07
C ASN A 355 6.49 -3.06 18.24
N TYR A 356 5.30 -2.57 17.94
CA TYR A 356 4.45 -1.89 18.90
C TYR A 356 2.97 -2.21 18.67
N GLN A 357 2.17 -1.93 19.70
CA GLN A 357 0.73 -2.07 19.66
C GLN A 357 0.06 -0.91 20.40
N ILE A 358 -0.94 -0.32 19.76
CA ILE A 358 -1.75 0.77 20.29
C ILE A 358 -3.02 0.14 20.88
N ILE A 359 -3.30 0.43 22.14
CA ILE A 359 -4.53 -0.01 22.82
C ILE A 359 -5.32 1.24 23.18
N VAL A 360 -6.52 1.35 22.63
CA VAL A 360 -7.48 2.40 22.97
C VAL A 360 -8.67 1.76 23.66
N ASP A 361 -9.06 2.32 24.79
CA ASP A 361 -10.22 1.86 25.55
C ASP A 361 -10.98 3.06 26.12
N ARG A 362 -12.18 2.86 26.62
CA ARG A 362 -12.97 3.89 27.28
C ARG A 362 -13.34 3.47 28.69
N VAL A 363 -12.75 4.18 29.67
CA VAL A 363 -12.97 3.93 31.08
C VAL A 363 -13.56 5.19 31.71
N ASN A 364 -14.70 5.06 32.40
CA ASN A 364 -15.42 6.19 33.03
C ASN A 364 -15.64 7.36 32.05
N ASN A 365 -16.14 7.07 30.85
CA ASN A 365 -16.39 8.01 29.75
C ASN A 365 -15.15 8.79 29.26
N THR A 366 -13.96 8.35 29.62
CA THR A 366 -12.70 8.95 29.14
C THR A 366 -11.90 7.94 28.35
N ASP A 367 -11.41 8.34 27.17
CA ASP A 367 -10.56 7.48 26.36
C ASP A 367 -9.20 7.30 27.04
N THR A 368 -8.80 6.02 27.21
CA THR A 368 -7.45 5.63 27.60
C THR A 368 -6.63 5.31 26.37
N PHE A 369 -5.35 5.66 26.40
CA PHE A 369 -4.43 5.52 25.29
C PHE A 369 -3.12 4.93 25.81
N GLU A 370 -2.87 3.67 25.50
CA GLU A 370 -1.68 2.91 25.88
C GLU A 370 -0.93 2.43 24.65
N ILE A 371 0.38 2.49 24.68
CA ILE A 371 1.27 2.00 23.62
C ILE A 371 2.21 0.97 24.26
N LEU A 372 2.11 -0.27 23.80
CA LEU A 372 3.06 -1.33 24.12
C LEU A 372 4.21 -1.27 23.11
N VAL A 373 5.44 -1.24 23.57
CA VAL A 373 6.64 -1.16 22.74
C VAL A 373 7.60 -2.29 23.13
N GLU A 374 8.01 -3.11 22.18
CA GLU A 374 9.04 -4.11 22.43
C GLU A 374 10.41 -3.47 22.62
N MET A 375 11.10 -3.88 23.67
CA MET A 375 12.51 -3.57 23.86
C MET A 375 13.37 -4.35 22.88
N ASN A 376 14.41 -3.72 22.35
CA ASN A 376 15.47 -4.44 21.66
C ASN A 376 16.22 -5.35 22.66
N PRO A 377 16.73 -6.53 22.23
CA PRO A 377 17.46 -7.42 23.12
C PRO A 377 18.60 -6.72 23.88
N GLU A 378 19.28 -5.76 23.24
CA GLU A 378 20.39 -4.98 23.81
C GLU A 378 19.94 -3.96 24.87
N MET A 379 18.68 -3.52 24.79
CA MET A 379 18.04 -2.60 25.74
C MET A 379 17.33 -3.35 26.87
N PHE A 380 17.12 -4.64 26.72
CA PHE A 380 16.47 -5.46 27.74
C PHE A 380 17.32 -5.50 29.01
N SER A 381 16.75 -5.06 30.11
CA SER A 381 17.42 -4.96 31.39
C SER A 381 16.46 -5.36 32.51
N ASP A 382 16.97 -6.09 33.49
CA ASP A 382 16.23 -6.38 34.74
C ASP A 382 16.11 -5.18 35.69
N SER A 383 16.73 -4.05 35.33
CA SER A 383 16.66 -2.84 36.14
C SER A 383 15.35 -2.08 35.89
N LEU A 384 14.41 -2.20 36.80
CA LEU A 384 13.13 -1.49 36.78
C LEU A 384 13.31 0.06 36.65
N ALA A 385 14.36 0.62 37.26
CA ALA A 385 14.64 2.04 37.19
C ALA A 385 15.00 2.48 35.75
N LYS A 386 15.79 1.69 35.04
CA LYS A 386 16.13 1.98 33.61
C LYS A 386 14.92 1.89 32.72
N ILE A 387 14.11 0.84 32.88
CA ILE A 387 12.87 0.65 32.10
C ILE A 387 11.93 1.83 32.35
N THR A 388 11.69 2.22 33.58
CA THR A 388 10.82 3.35 33.94
C THR A 388 11.34 4.70 33.39
N SER A 389 12.67 4.89 33.34
CA SER A 389 13.27 6.10 32.76
C SER A 389 13.03 6.15 31.25
N ALA A 390 13.24 5.03 30.54
CA ALA A 390 13.01 4.93 29.11
C ALA A 390 11.52 5.09 28.72
N GLU A 391 10.60 4.54 29.52
CA GLU A 391 9.16 4.78 29.34
C GLU A 391 8.80 6.26 29.49
N LYS A 392 9.36 6.98 30.47
CA LYS A 392 9.12 8.41 30.63
C LYS A 392 9.64 9.25 29.47
N GLU A 393 10.80 8.90 28.95
CA GLU A 393 11.38 9.55 27.76
C GLU A 393 10.48 9.37 26.55
N LEU A 394 10.06 8.14 26.26
CA LEU A 394 9.12 7.84 25.19
C LEU A 394 7.77 8.57 25.36
N VAL A 395 7.23 8.66 26.56
CA VAL A 395 6.01 9.42 26.84
C VAL A 395 6.19 10.89 26.47
N SER A 396 7.37 11.48 26.78
CA SER A 396 7.67 12.87 26.44
C SER A 396 7.74 13.10 24.94
N GLU A 397 8.48 12.26 24.23
CA GLU A 397 8.65 12.36 22.79
C GLU A 397 7.34 12.12 22.03
N LEU A 398 6.59 11.09 22.41
CA LEU A 398 5.26 10.82 21.84
C LEU A 398 4.29 11.97 22.10
N LYS A 399 4.30 12.57 23.31
CA LYS A 399 3.47 13.73 23.61
C LYS A 399 3.83 14.94 22.75
N SER A 400 5.12 15.15 22.49
CA SER A 400 5.61 16.23 21.61
C SER A 400 5.10 16.06 20.18
N MET A 401 5.12 14.84 19.66
CA MET A 401 4.68 14.51 18.29
C MET A 401 3.15 14.52 18.15
N LEU A 402 2.44 13.92 19.12
CA LEU A 402 1.00 13.66 19.01
C LEU A 402 0.13 14.78 19.58
N GLY A 403 0.70 15.67 20.40
CA GLY A 403 -0.06 16.68 21.14
C GLY A 403 -0.87 16.12 22.32
N ILE A 404 -0.78 14.81 22.59
CA ILE A 404 -1.53 14.09 23.63
C ILE A 404 -0.61 13.09 24.34
N ALA A 405 -0.79 12.92 25.64
CA ALA A 405 -0.04 11.93 26.41
C ALA A 405 -0.63 10.52 26.25
N ALA A 406 0.21 9.58 25.90
CA ALA A 406 -0.06 8.13 25.94
C ALA A 406 0.57 7.53 27.21
N LYS A 407 0.00 6.45 27.70
CA LYS A 407 0.69 5.56 28.62
C LYS A 407 1.59 4.64 27.78
N VAL A 408 2.90 4.65 28.03
CA VAL A 408 3.84 3.76 27.35
C VAL A 408 4.22 2.64 28.30
N LYS A 409 4.30 1.43 27.77
CA LYS A 409 4.78 0.26 28.48
C LYS A 409 5.79 -0.47 27.61
N LEU A 410 7.01 -0.56 28.09
CA LEU A 410 8.04 -1.39 27.51
C LEU A 410 7.80 -2.86 27.86
N VAL A 411 7.77 -3.71 26.85
CA VAL A 411 7.53 -5.15 27.01
C VAL A 411 8.74 -5.95 26.54
N ALA A 412 8.84 -7.19 26.99
CA ALA A 412 9.96 -8.06 26.64
C ALA A 412 10.10 -8.26 25.14
N PRO A 413 11.33 -8.47 24.63
CA PRO A 413 11.55 -8.84 23.24
C PRO A 413 10.69 -10.03 22.82
N LYS A 414 10.14 -9.98 21.60
CA LYS A 414 9.27 -11.03 21.00
C LYS A 414 7.95 -11.30 21.75
N SER A 415 7.50 -10.39 22.62
CA SER A 415 6.23 -10.52 23.34
C SER A 415 5.02 -10.06 22.54
N ILE A 416 5.19 -9.20 21.52
CA ILE A 416 4.14 -8.82 20.59
C ILE A 416 4.13 -9.82 19.43
N THR A 417 2.95 -10.42 19.19
CA THR A 417 2.80 -11.42 18.13
C THR A 417 3.21 -10.87 16.78
N ARG A 418 4.15 -11.54 16.12
CA ARG A 418 4.55 -11.22 14.74
C ARG A 418 3.44 -11.60 13.78
N SER A 419 3.21 -10.72 12.82
CA SER A 419 2.29 -11.00 11.72
C SER A 419 3.07 -11.53 10.52
N GLU A 420 2.63 -12.65 9.99
CA GLU A 420 3.13 -13.21 8.73
C GLU A 420 2.53 -12.48 7.50
N GLY A 421 1.72 -11.46 7.75
CA GLY A 421 1.08 -10.60 6.77
C GLY A 421 1.06 -9.16 7.29
N LYS A 422 -0.08 -8.47 7.14
CA LYS A 422 -0.23 -7.08 7.61
C LYS A 422 -0.22 -7.02 9.15
N ALA A 423 0.62 -6.16 9.72
CA ALA A 423 0.72 -5.99 11.17
C ALA A 423 -0.57 -5.39 11.76
N VAL A 424 -1.05 -5.96 12.88
CA VAL A 424 -2.18 -5.41 13.65
C VAL A 424 -1.63 -4.43 14.68
N ARG A 425 -1.62 -3.16 14.32
CA ARG A 425 -1.06 -2.08 15.15
C ARG A 425 -2.03 -1.54 16.18
N VAL A 426 -3.33 -1.61 15.93
CA VAL A 426 -4.37 -0.97 16.75
C VAL A 426 -5.35 -2.00 17.29
N ILE A 427 -5.57 -1.94 18.60
CA ILE A 427 -6.63 -2.65 19.32
C ILE A 427 -7.54 -1.57 19.92
N ASP A 428 -8.63 -1.26 19.23
CA ASP A 428 -9.66 -0.36 19.77
C ASP A 428 -10.73 -1.20 20.50
N LYS A 429 -10.77 -1.04 21.81
CA LYS A 429 -11.72 -1.75 22.69
C LYS A 429 -12.97 -0.93 22.99
N ARG A 430 -13.04 0.31 22.49
CA ARG A 430 -14.20 1.15 22.71
C ARG A 430 -15.41 0.54 22.00
N LYS A 431 -16.51 0.42 22.72
CA LYS A 431 -17.81 0.11 22.13
C LYS A 431 -18.35 1.43 21.55
N ILE A 432 -18.23 1.58 20.23
CA ILE A 432 -18.78 2.71 19.47
C ILE A 432 -20.13 2.31 18.92
#